data_d6fca67f9ef1eab6aa005bc817ec5512
#
_entry.id   d6fca67f9ef1eab6aa005bc817ec5512
#
_cell.length_a   1.000
_cell.length_b   1.000
_cell.length_c   1.000
_cell.angle_alpha   90.00
_cell.angle_beta   90.00
_cell.angle_gamma   90.00
#
_symmetry.space_group_name_H-M   'P 1'
#
loop_
_entity.id
_entity.type
_entity.pdbx_description
1 polymer ?
#
loop_
_entity_poly.entity_id
_entity_poly.type
_entity_poly.pdbx_seq_one_letter_code
_entity_poly.pdbx_strand_id
1 'polypeptide(L)'
;DLASGADSAGDAPLARAVRAISGTDRLGRALRDYRLRQRAHTTVIVDSPEALYRLAASGAVMRLDPVLPIAVTDPGEGREPDRPLPASLSGLPIVGVVDGGLNATSYLPAEAWRAPPLVSGAAAEVMHGNRVTSLVVQGHEWNNNLVLPELHCRVGTVAAIAKRGFPGPDYEELVEYLDAVMTAHPETKVWNLSFNEDRACDLDAVSPFGHALATLARKHRVLLVNSIGNTPAASAKRPADCEAALTVGGRMQDPDGQPGGVCPVSLTGPGPCGMLKPDTSHFSHVRALGGAVIRGSSFATALMSPLAAHTMDRLREPDPDLVRALLIHNADRDGFDIGRGFGTPDAGYLPWECRPGTVTLQWKASLRDRASYYWELPIPPALLKAGRLRGRGKLTAILN
;
A
#
# COMPACT_ATOMS: atom_id res chain seq x y z
N ASP A 1 13.84 -16.00 -11.69
CA ASP A 1 13.65 -17.29 -11.01
C ASP A 1 14.80 -18.22 -11.27
N LEU A 2 15.43 -18.71 -10.23
CA LEU A 2 16.50 -19.70 -10.27
C LEU A 2 15.89 -21.09 -10.06
N ALA A 3 16.19 -22.04 -10.94
CA ALA A 3 15.67 -23.40 -10.82
C ALA A 3 16.08 -24.01 -9.48
N SER A 4 15.13 -24.36 -8.65
CA SER A 4 15.33 -24.95 -7.32
C SER A 4 15.83 -26.39 -7.43
N GLY A 5 17.09 -26.62 -7.08
CA GLY A 5 17.65 -27.94 -6.89
C GLY A 5 18.51 -27.94 -5.62
N ALA A 6 18.02 -28.66 -4.62
CA ALA A 6 18.49 -28.60 -3.24
C ALA A 6 19.72 -29.46 -2.95
N ASP A 7 20.76 -29.40 -3.75
CA ASP A 7 22.04 -30.09 -3.44
C ASP A 7 23.24 -29.32 -4.00
N SER A 8 24.44 -29.65 -3.58
CA SER A 8 25.68 -29.06 -4.07
C SER A 8 25.81 -29.05 -5.62
N ALA A 9 25.04 -29.86 -6.32
CA ALA A 9 24.82 -29.80 -7.75
C ALA A 9 23.95 -28.60 -8.21
N GLY A 10 23.08 -28.09 -7.38
CA GLY A 10 22.22 -26.91 -7.67
C GLY A 10 22.98 -25.58 -7.71
N ASP A 11 24.12 -25.49 -7.01
CA ASP A 11 24.99 -24.31 -7.05
C ASP A 11 25.67 -24.13 -8.42
N ALA A 12 25.84 -25.19 -9.18
CA ALA A 12 26.58 -25.15 -10.45
C ALA A 12 25.87 -24.31 -11.54
N PRO A 13 24.53 -24.37 -11.73
CA PRO A 13 23.83 -23.49 -12.66
C PRO A 13 23.87 -22.01 -12.22
N LEU A 14 23.63 -21.75 -10.94
CA LEU A 14 23.70 -20.40 -10.39
C LEU A 14 25.11 -19.82 -10.48
N ALA A 15 26.13 -20.61 -10.10
CA ALA A 15 27.52 -20.21 -10.23
C ALA A 15 27.93 -19.95 -11.70
N ARG A 16 27.38 -20.69 -12.67
CA ARG A 16 27.57 -20.41 -14.09
C ARG A 16 26.87 -19.13 -14.53
N ALA A 17 25.62 -18.93 -14.13
CA ALA A 17 24.86 -17.72 -14.43
C ALA A 17 25.61 -16.48 -13.93
N VAL A 18 26.11 -16.51 -12.71
CA VAL A 18 26.77 -15.36 -12.11
C VAL A 18 28.22 -15.17 -12.56
N ARG A 19 28.95 -16.23 -12.93
CA ARG A 19 30.25 -16.11 -13.63
C ARG A 19 30.10 -15.49 -15.03
N ALA A 20 28.95 -15.62 -15.65
CA ALA A 20 28.63 -14.94 -16.91
C ALA A 20 28.50 -13.41 -16.74
N ILE A 21 28.33 -12.95 -15.50
CA ILE A 21 28.20 -11.54 -15.11
C ILE A 21 29.45 -11.20 -14.31
N SER A 22 30.27 -10.31 -14.78
CA SER A 22 31.51 -9.93 -14.10
C SER A 22 31.23 -9.23 -12.75
N GLY A 23 31.71 -9.78 -11.64
CA GLY A 23 31.66 -9.19 -10.31
C GLY A 23 31.52 -10.20 -9.18
N THR A 24 32.63 -10.53 -8.52
CA THR A 24 32.72 -11.56 -7.47
C THR A 24 31.94 -11.27 -6.19
N ASP A 25 31.76 -9.99 -5.81
CA ASP A 25 31.11 -9.62 -4.53
C ASP A 25 29.60 -9.83 -4.52
N ARG A 26 28.95 -9.73 -5.67
CA ARG A 26 27.50 -9.92 -5.81
C ARG A 26 27.08 -11.37 -5.93
N LEU A 27 27.98 -12.23 -6.46
CA LEU A 27 27.78 -13.68 -6.44
C LEU A 27 27.63 -14.20 -5.01
N GLY A 28 28.48 -13.76 -4.10
CA GLY A 28 28.42 -14.14 -2.70
C GLY A 28 27.11 -13.73 -2.00
N ARG A 29 26.51 -12.59 -2.38
CA ARG A 29 25.21 -12.15 -1.87
C ARG A 29 24.08 -13.00 -2.45
N ALA A 30 24.02 -13.17 -3.77
CA ALA A 30 23.01 -13.98 -4.44
C ALA A 30 22.99 -15.43 -3.94
N LEU A 31 24.17 -16.03 -3.77
CA LEU A 31 24.30 -17.39 -3.21
C LEU A 31 23.89 -17.48 -1.74
N ARG A 32 24.19 -16.46 -0.92
CA ARG A 32 23.74 -16.40 0.47
C ARG A 32 22.22 -16.26 0.55
N ASP A 33 21.62 -15.40 -0.25
CA ASP A 33 20.18 -15.19 -0.25
C ASP A 33 19.44 -16.44 -0.72
N TYR A 34 19.96 -17.12 -1.73
CA TYR A 34 19.42 -18.41 -2.16
C TYR A 34 19.53 -19.48 -1.05
N ARG A 35 20.71 -19.65 -0.45
CA ARG A 35 20.98 -20.69 0.55
C ARG A 35 20.32 -20.42 1.91
N LEU A 36 20.39 -19.18 2.39
CA LEU A 36 19.92 -18.82 3.75
C LEU A 36 18.45 -18.41 3.78
N ARG A 37 17.95 -17.80 2.71
CA ARG A 37 16.61 -17.21 2.67
C ARG A 37 15.66 -17.98 1.76
N GLN A 38 16.11 -19.05 1.10
CA GLN A 38 15.32 -19.83 0.12
C GLN A 38 14.68 -18.95 -0.97
N ARG A 39 15.32 -17.85 -1.33
CA ARG A 39 14.84 -16.95 -2.37
C ARG A 39 15.20 -17.47 -3.75
N ALA A 40 14.20 -17.72 -4.58
CA ALA A 40 14.36 -18.15 -5.97
C ALA A 40 14.69 -16.99 -6.94
N HIS A 41 14.85 -15.77 -6.45
CA HIS A 41 15.19 -14.58 -7.25
C HIS A 41 16.29 -13.77 -6.58
N THR A 42 17.03 -13.03 -7.40
CA THR A 42 18.11 -12.14 -6.96
C THR A 42 18.30 -11.00 -7.94
N THR A 43 18.76 -9.85 -7.46
CA THR A 43 19.09 -8.69 -8.28
C THR A 43 20.57 -8.72 -8.66
N VAL A 44 20.86 -8.52 -9.94
CA VAL A 44 22.23 -8.45 -10.47
C VAL A 44 22.38 -7.22 -11.34
N ILE A 45 23.57 -6.61 -11.34
CA ILE A 45 23.92 -5.58 -12.32
C ILE A 45 24.55 -6.26 -13.52
N VAL A 46 24.02 -5.92 -14.69
CA VAL A 46 24.52 -6.37 -15.98
C VAL A 46 25.05 -5.14 -16.71
N ASP A 47 26.32 -5.14 -17.03
CA ASP A 47 27.05 -3.99 -17.56
C ASP A 47 27.12 -3.93 -19.10
N SER A 48 26.62 -4.98 -19.77
CA SER A 48 26.56 -5.01 -21.23
C SER A 48 25.43 -5.90 -21.77
N PRO A 49 24.95 -5.66 -23.01
CA PRO A 49 23.98 -6.53 -23.65
C PRO A 49 24.50 -7.95 -23.80
N GLU A 50 25.81 -8.14 -24.07
CA GLU A 50 26.46 -9.45 -24.22
C GLU A 50 26.44 -10.23 -22.90
N ALA A 51 26.62 -9.56 -21.76
CA ALA A 51 26.50 -10.18 -20.45
C ALA A 51 25.05 -10.62 -20.17
N LEU A 52 24.05 -9.81 -20.59
CA LEU A 52 22.64 -10.18 -20.49
C LEU A 52 22.33 -11.42 -21.32
N TYR A 53 22.82 -11.50 -22.58
CA TYR A 53 22.62 -12.68 -23.43
C TYR A 53 23.32 -13.93 -22.85
N ARG A 54 24.51 -13.78 -22.30
CA ARG A 54 25.21 -14.91 -21.65
C ARG A 54 24.46 -15.41 -20.43
N LEU A 55 23.86 -14.47 -19.63
CA LEU A 55 23.05 -14.81 -18.49
C LEU A 55 21.81 -15.59 -18.94
N ALA A 56 21.08 -15.10 -19.93
CA ALA A 56 19.90 -15.76 -20.48
C ALA A 56 20.23 -17.15 -21.04
N ALA A 57 21.37 -17.29 -21.75
CA ALA A 57 21.82 -18.54 -22.34
C ALA A 57 22.41 -19.54 -21.32
N SER A 58 22.58 -19.15 -20.07
CA SER A 58 23.16 -20.01 -19.02
C SER A 58 22.31 -21.25 -18.67
N GLY A 59 21.03 -21.24 -19.04
CA GLY A 59 20.05 -22.27 -18.68
C GLY A 59 19.67 -22.31 -17.18
N ALA A 60 20.17 -21.35 -16.40
CA ALA A 60 19.91 -21.26 -14.97
C ALA A 60 18.85 -20.18 -14.62
N VAL A 61 18.46 -19.39 -15.60
CA VAL A 61 17.54 -18.25 -15.40
C VAL A 61 16.25 -18.51 -16.17
N MET A 62 15.13 -18.51 -15.47
CA MET A 62 13.80 -18.70 -16.06
C MET A 62 13.19 -17.38 -16.52
N ARG A 63 13.52 -16.28 -15.83
CA ARG A 63 12.96 -14.94 -16.10
C ARG A 63 13.97 -13.86 -15.75
N LEU A 64 14.06 -12.85 -16.59
CA LEU A 64 14.85 -11.63 -16.38
C LEU A 64 13.91 -10.44 -16.45
N ASP A 65 13.90 -9.64 -15.40
CA ASP A 65 13.16 -8.38 -15.33
C ASP A 65 14.11 -7.22 -15.04
N PRO A 66 13.97 -6.07 -15.69
CA PRO A 66 14.72 -4.88 -15.28
C PRO A 66 14.26 -4.42 -13.92
N VAL A 67 15.21 -4.04 -13.05
CA VAL A 67 14.92 -3.31 -11.82
C VAL A 67 14.65 -1.85 -12.19
N LEU A 68 13.45 -1.37 -11.85
CA LEU A 68 13.03 -0.01 -12.15
C LEU A 68 13.06 0.84 -10.87
N PRO A 69 13.41 2.14 -10.99
CA PRO A 69 13.40 3.01 -9.83
C PRO A 69 11.98 3.16 -9.25
N ILE A 70 11.92 3.18 -7.92
CA ILE A 70 10.72 3.57 -7.19
C ILE A 70 10.73 5.10 -7.13
N ALA A 71 9.70 5.75 -7.63
CA ALA A 71 9.65 7.22 -7.72
C ALA A 71 8.23 7.76 -7.56
N VAL A 72 8.14 9.04 -7.21
CA VAL A 72 6.92 9.84 -7.12
C VAL A 72 7.00 11.05 -8.06
N THR A 73 5.84 11.64 -8.38
CA THR A 73 5.77 12.84 -9.23
C THR A 73 5.72 14.08 -8.36
N ASP A 74 6.62 15.04 -8.57
CA ASP A 74 6.65 16.30 -7.85
C ASP A 74 5.55 17.26 -8.34
N PRO A 75 4.67 17.76 -7.45
CA PRO A 75 3.55 18.63 -7.81
C PRO A 75 3.79 20.15 -7.62
N GLY A 76 5.02 20.62 -7.39
CA GLY A 76 5.32 22.04 -7.18
C GLY A 76 5.09 22.56 -5.75
N GLU A 77 5.49 23.77 -5.45
CA GLU A 77 5.50 24.35 -4.07
C GLU A 77 4.23 25.19 -3.80
N GLY A 78 3.61 24.97 -2.65
CA GLY A 78 2.57 25.84 -2.10
C GLY A 78 3.15 26.86 -1.11
N ARG A 79 2.40 27.95 -0.83
CA ARG A 79 2.82 29.06 0.04
C ARG A 79 1.81 29.41 1.13
N GLU A 80 0.78 28.63 1.34
CA GLU A 80 -0.19 28.87 2.41
C GLU A 80 0.41 28.57 3.79
N PRO A 81 -0.02 29.32 4.84
CA PRO A 81 0.36 29.02 6.21
C PRO A 81 -0.02 27.58 6.60
N ASP A 82 0.81 27.00 7.45
CA ASP A 82 0.54 25.67 8.00
C ASP A 82 -0.74 25.65 8.83
N ARG A 83 -1.45 24.52 8.79
CA ARG A 83 -2.62 24.30 9.62
C ARG A 83 -2.18 23.90 11.04
N PRO A 84 -2.82 24.45 12.09
CA PRO A 84 -2.46 24.09 13.45
C PRO A 84 -2.77 22.61 13.71
N LEU A 85 -1.89 21.95 14.44
CA LEU A 85 -2.15 20.61 14.95
C LEU A 85 -3.15 20.65 16.11
N PRO A 86 -3.89 19.55 16.37
CA PRO A 86 -4.75 19.46 17.56
C PRO A 86 -3.94 19.63 18.84
N ALA A 87 -4.56 20.19 19.87
CA ALA A 87 -3.91 20.50 21.15
C ALA A 87 -3.31 19.24 21.85
N SER A 88 -3.84 18.06 21.56
CA SER A 88 -3.29 16.80 22.04
C SER A 88 -3.21 15.77 20.91
N LEU A 89 -2.04 15.18 20.76
CA LEU A 89 -1.78 14.07 19.85
C LEU A 89 -1.68 12.72 20.59
N SER A 90 -1.85 12.74 21.92
CA SER A 90 -1.77 11.53 22.74
C SER A 90 -2.91 10.58 22.43
N GLY A 91 -2.60 9.28 22.31
CA GLY A 91 -3.60 8.24 22.04
C GLY A 91 -4.12 8.17 20.62
N LEU A 92 -3.64 9.04 19.69
CA LEU A 92 -3.97 8.93 18.29
C LEU A 92 -3.22 7.75 17.64
N PRO A 93 -3.85 7.03 16.69
CA PRO A 93 -3.21 5.95 15.97
C PRO A 93 -2.00 6.45 15.18
N ILE A 94 -1.02 5.57 15.00
CA ILE A 94 0.22 5.86 14.26
C ILE A 94 0.14 5.21 12.88
N VAL A 95 0.39 6.00 11.84
CA VAL A 95 0.56 5.51 10.46
C VAL A 95 2.04 5.55 10.09
N GLY A 96 2.62 4.44 9.68
CA GLY A 96 3.96 4.39 9.10
C GLY A 96 3.93 4.98 7.68
N VAL A 97 4.59 6.09 7.43
CA VAL A 97 4.67 6.74 6.12
C VAL A 97 6.00 6.40 5.46
N VAL A 98 5.93 5.52 4.46
CA VAL A 98 7.10 5.13 3.65
C VAL A 98 7.16 6.04 2.43
N ASP A 99 8.06 7.04 2.48
CA ASP A 99 8.16 8.08 1.46
C ASP A 99 9.57 8.69 1.45
N GLY A 100 9.73 9.95 1.09
CA GLY A 100 10.99 10.69 1.17
C GLY A 100 11.34 11.21 2.57
N GLY A 101 10.57 10.86 3.61
CA GLY A 101 10.76 11.33 4.99
C GLY A 101 9.99 12.62 5.29
N LEU A 102 10.24 13.22 6.45
CA LEU A 102 9.58 14.42 6.97
C LEU A 102 10.61 15.45 7.43
N ASN A 103 10.51 16.69 6.95
CA ASN A 103 11.27 17.82 7.45
C ASN A 103 10.43 19.10 7.65
N ALA A 104 9.12 19.05 7.36
CA ALA A 104 8.20 20.16 7.63
C ALA A 104 8.06 20.36 9.16
N THR A 105 8.58 21.46 9.67
CA THR A 105 8.67 21.73 11.11
C THR A 105 7.31 21.75 11.81
N SER A 106 6.26 22.17 11.11
CA SER A 106 4.87 22.16 11.60
C SER A 106 4.32 20.76 11.89
N TYR A 107 4.86 19.73 11.25
CA TYR A 107 4.40 18.33 11.40
C TYR A 107 5.34 17.47 12.26
N LEU A 108 6.54 17.97 12.62
CA LEU A 108 7.45 17.24 13.52
C LEU A 108 6.80 16.87 14.88
N PRO A 109 5.91 17.68 15.48
CA PRO A 109 5.24 17.27 16.72
C PRO A 109 4.31 16.05 16.56
N ALA A 110 3.81 15.78 15.35
CA ALA A 110 2.99 14.58 15.06
C ALA A 110 3.83 13.34 14.81
N GLU A 111 5.17 13.46 14.69
CA GLU A 111 6.07 12.33 14.48
C GLU A 111 6.22 11.52 15.78
N ALA A 112 5.75 10.28 15.76
CA ALA A 112 5.84 9.34 16.88
C ALA A 112 7.25 8.72 16.98
N TRP A 113 7.79 8.39 15.81
CA TRP A 113 9.12 7.81 15.63
C TRP A 113 9.64 8.07 14.21
N ARG A 114 10.95 7.98 14.07
CA ARG A 114 11.66 8.13 12.79
C ARG A 114 12.63 6.97 12.59
N ALA A 115 12.53 6.28 11.46
CA ALA A 115 13.48 5.25 11.09
C ALA A 115 14.80 5.87 10.57
N PRO A 116 15.95 5.19 10.71
CA PRO A 116 17.17 5.58 10.03
C PRO A 116 16.93 5.69 8.51
N PRO A 117 17.42 6.72 7.82
CA PRO A 117 17.11 6.90 6.41
C PRO A 117 17.75 5.80 5.53
N LEU A 118 16.98 5.20 4.65
CA LEU A 118 17.48 4.32 3.59
C LEU A 118 18.02 5.14 2.41
N VAL A 119 17.40 6.29 2.13
CA VAL A 119 17.82 7.25 1.11
C VAL A 119 18.36 8.51 1.80
N SER A 120 19.54 8.97 1.38
CA SER A 120 20.16 10.16 1.96
C SER A 120 19.30 11.43 1.75
N GLY A 121 19.38 12.39 2.68
CA GLY A 121 18.54 13.59 2.68
C GLY A 121 18.58 14.41 1.37
N ALA A 122 19.73 14.48 0.69
CA ALA A 122 19.84 15.18 -0.60
C ALA A 122 19.12 14.48 -1.74
N ALA A 123 19.08 13.14 -1.72
CA ALA A 123 18.44 12.31 -2.73
C ALA A 123 16.98 11.99 -2.40
N ALA A 124 16.55 12.12 -1.13
CA ALA A 124 15.22 11.77 -0.68
C ALA A 124 14.14 12.73 -1.23
N GLU A 125 12.97 12.19 -1.62
CA GLU A 125 11.81 12.97 -2.11
C GLU A 125 11.01 13.57 -0.95
N VAL A 126 11.67 14.43 -0.16
CA VAL A 126 11.13 14.97 1.09
C VAL A 126 9.88 15.83 0.87
N MET A 127 9.78 16.54 -0.27
CA MET A 127 8.62 17.39 -0.55
C MET A 127 7.35 16.56 -0.68
N HIS A 128 7.41 15.43 -1.39
CA HIS A 128 6.28 14.50 -1.49
C HIS A 128 5.96 13.88 -0.13
N GLY A 129 6.98 13.45 0.63
CA GLY A 129 6.81 12.92 1.98
C GLY A 129 6.15 13.91 2.95
N ASN A 130 6.52 15.20 2.91
CA ASN A 130 5.87 16.25 3.70
C ASN A 130 4.37 16.39 3.36
N ARG A 131 4.01 16.35 2.07
CA ARG A 131 2.63 16.47 1.60
C ARG A 131 1.78 15.25 1.96
N VAL A 132 2.30 14.06 1.73
CA VAL A 132 1.67 12.81 2.17
C VAL A 132 1.45 12.84 3.68
N THR A 133 2.45 13.21 4.45
CA THR A 133 2.35 13.33 5.91
C THR A 133 1.26 14.31 6.33
N SER A 134 1.16 15.47 5.68
CA SER A 134 0.14 16.49 6.02
C SER A 134 -1.28 15.96 5.80
N LEU A 135 -1.49 15.13 4.78
CA LEU A 135 -2.79 14.51 4.51
C LEU A 135 -3.10 13.35 5.47
N VAL A 136 -2.10 12.58 5.86
CA VAL A 136 -2.26 11.51 6.85
C VAL A 136 -2.57 12.09 8.23
N VAL A 137 -1.92 13.17 8.62
CA VAL A 137 -2.10 13.77 9.96
C VAL A 137 -3.44 14.50 10.09
N GLN A 138 -3.83 15.28 9.08
CA GLN A 138 -5.02 16.13 9.13
C GLN A 138 -5.50 16.55 7.72
N GLY A 139 -5.75 15.58 6.84
CA GLY A 139 -6.15 15.84 5.46
C GLY A 139 -7.42 16.69 5.31
N HIS A 140 -8.36 16.59 6.25
CA HIS A 140 -9.59 17.38 6.27
C HIS A 140 -9.33 18.89 6.48
N GLU A 141 -8.32 19.28 7.26
CA GLU A 141 -7.95 20.69 7.50
C GLU A 141 -7.44 21.39 6.23
N TRP A 142 -6.79 20.64 5.34
CA TRP A 142 -6.36 21.16 4.04
C TRP A 142 -7.50 21.17 3.01
N ASN A 143 -8.55 20.36 3.21
CA ASN A 143 -9.58 20.06 2.22
C ASN A 143 -10.98 20.22 2.79
N ASN A 144 -11.27 21.36 3.44
CA ASN A 144 -12.56 21.69 4.02
C ASN A 144 -13.71 21.85 2.98
N ASN A 145 -13.39 21.83 1.71
CA ASN A 145 -14.32 21.79 0.59
C ASN A 145 -14.72 20.37 0.17
N LEU A 146 -14.11 19.34 0.78
CA LEU A 146 -14.40 17.94 0.52
C LEU A 146 -15.13 17.32 1.71
N VAL A 147 -16.02 16.38 1.43
CA VAL A 147 -16.66 15.60 2.48
C VAL A 147 -15.68 14.54 2.97
N LEU A 148 -14.95 14.89 4.02
CA LEU A 148 -13.93 14.09 4.68
C LEU A 148 -14.25 13.95 6.16
N PRO A 149 -13.97 12.80 6.78
CA PRO A 149 -14.06 12.67 8.24
C PRO A 149 -12.93 13.46 8.92
N GLU A 150 -13.25 14.07 10.06
CA GLU A 150 -12.30 14.80 10.91
C GLU A 150 -11.42 13.81 11.68
N LEU A 151 -10.41 13.25 11.02
CA LEU A 151 -9.49 12.28 11.61
C LEU A 151 -8.09 12.89 11.73
N HIS A 152 -7.45 12.61 12.87
CA HIS A 152 -6.07 12.95 13.11
C HIS A 152 -5.26 11.70 13.42
N CYS A 153 -4.04 11.64 12.91
CA CYS A 153 -3.09 10.56 13.19
C CYS A 153 -1.73 11.12 13.61
N ARG A 154 -0.97 10.32 14.30
CA ARG A 154 0.48 10.48 14.38
C ARG A 154 1.14 9.71 13.23
N VAL A 155 2.40 9.97 13.00
CA VAL A 155 3.14 9.29 11.94
C VAL A 155 4.44 8.69 12.46
N GLY A 156 4.81 7.55 11.89
CA GLY A 156 6.17 7.06 11.89
C GLY A 156 6.76 7.33 10.52
N THR A 157 7.95 7.91 10.42
CA THR A 157 8.51 8.36 9.15
C THR A 157 9.66 7.50 8.67
N VAL A 158 9.62 7.17 7.39
CA VAL A 158 10.58 6.31 6.70
C VAL A 158 11.05 7.01 5.43
N ALA A 159 12.31 7.47 5.43
CA ALA A 159 12.94 8.08 4.25
C ALA A 159 13.55 6.99 3.37
N ALA A 160 12.76 6.47 2.43
CA ALA A 160 13.13 5.34 1.56
C ALA A 160 12.94 5.63 0.06
N ILE A 161 12.29 6.74 -0.32
CA ILE A 161 11.98 7.06 -1.71
C ILE A 161 12.87 8.20 -2.20
N ALA A 162 13.57 7.96 -3.31
CA ALA A 162 14.45 8.93 -3.93
C ALA A 162 13.70 9.85 -4.90
N LYS A 163 14.22 11.07 -5.08
CA LYS A 163 13.83 11.97 -6.17
C LYS A 163 14.08 11.32 -7.51
N ARG A 164 13.25 11.64 -8.48
CA ARG A 164 13.44 11.19 -9.85
C ARG A 164 14.83 11.58 -10.36
N GLY A 165 15.56 10.60 -10.93
CA GLY A 165 16.91 10.80 -11.44
C GLY A 165 18.03 10.60 -10.39
N PHE A 166 17.69 10.32 -9.13
CA PHE A 166 18.63 9.89 -8.12
C PHE A 166 18.56 8.36 -7.91
N PRO A 167 19.65 7.72 -7.51
CA PRO A 167 19.63 6.32 -7.18
C PRO A 167 18.73 6.08 -5.93
N GLY A 168 17.82 5.14 -6.06
CA GLY A 168 16.98 4.65 -4.97
C GLY A 168 17.24 3.18 -4.67
N PRO A 169 16.65 2.64 -3.58
CA PRO A 169 16.72 1.22 -3.29
C PRO A 169 16.00 0.40 -4.38
N ASP A 170 16.46 -0.81 -4.59
CA ASP A 170 15.64 -1.79 -5.28
C ASP A 170 14.56 -2.34 -4.32
N TYR A 171 13.60 -3.12 -4.87
CA TYR A 171 12.48 -3.60 -4.06
C TYR A 171 12.93 -4.61 -2.99
N GLU A 172 13.99 -5.37 -3.21
CA GLU A 172 14.51 -6.35 -2.24
C GLU A 172 15.14 -5.63 -1.05
N GLU A 173 15.96 -4.61 -1.34
CA GLU A 173 16.57 -3.75 -0.34
C GLU A 173 15.50 -3.00 0.49
N LEU A 174 14.46 -2.47 -0.19
CA LEU A 174 13.35 -1.80 0.47
C LEU A 174 12.57 -2.75 1.39
N VAL A 175 12.23 -3.95 0.93
CA VAL A 175 11.47 -4.93 1.72
C VAL A 175 12.29 -5.41 2.93
N GLU A 176 13.59 -5.67 2.76
CA GLU A 176 14.47 -6.04 3.88
C GLU A 176 14.58 -4.92 4.92
N TYR A 177 14.69 -3.68 4.45
CA TYR A 177 14.71 -2.53 5.32
C TYR A 177 13.38 -2.35 6.06
N LEU A 178 12.24 -2.46 5.37
CA LEU A 178 10.92 -2.37 5.98
C LEU A 178 10.67 -3.49 7.00
N ASP A 179 11.19 -4.69 6.79
CA ASP A 179 11.12 -5.79 7.76
C ASP A 179 11.79 -5.41 9.09
N ALA A 180 12.95 -4.80 9.03
CA ALA A 180 13.66 -4.30 10.21
C ALA A 180 12.89 -3.16 10.91
N VAL A 181 12.37 -2.19 10.14
CA VAL A 181 11.59 -1.06 10.70
C VAL A 181 10.30 -1.53 11.34
N MET A 182 9.54 -2.43 10.69
CA MET A 182 8.29 -2.99 11.25
C MET A 182 8.55 -3.84 12.49
N THR A 183 9.69 -4.51 12.56
CA THR A 183 10.13 -5.24 13.77
C THR A 183 10.40 -4.28 14.92
N ALA A 184 11.00 -3.12 14.65
CA ALA A 184 11.32 -2.11 15.65
C ALA A 184 10.07 -1.33 16.14
N HIS A 185 9.03 -1.25 15.32
CA HIS A 185 7.80 -0.47 15.58
C HIS A 185 6.52 -1.31 15.47
N PRO A 186 6.36 -2.35 16.32
CA PRO A 186 5.22 -3.28 16.28
C PRO A 186 3.88 -2.65 16.64
N GLU A 187 3.89 -1.46 17.26
CA GLU A 187 2.71 -0.64 17.56
C GLU A 187 2.06 -0.05 16.30
N THR A 188 2.82 0.12 15.21
CA THR A 188 2.33 0.68 13.96
C THR A 188 1.70 -0.40 13.10
N LYS A 189 0.36 -0.39 13.01
CA LYS A 189 -0.42 -1.44 12.33
C LYS A 189 -0.85 -1.09 10.92
N VAL A 190 -0.75 0.18 10.52
CA VAL A 190 -1.11 0.65 9.17
C VAL A 190 0.07 1.40 8.56
N TRP A 191 0.39 1.07 7.31
CA TRP A 191 1.53 1.62 6.59
C TRP A 191 1.09 2.21 5.25
N ASN A 192 1.36 3.49 5.04
CA ASN A 192 1.12 4.20 3.79
C ASN A 192 2.30 4.00 2.83
N LEU A 193 2.02 3.48 1.64
CA LEU A 193 2.97 3.27 0.55
C LEU A 193 2.51 4.07 -0.68
N SER A 194 2.83 5.36 -0.69
CA SER A 194 2.42 6.31 -1.72
C SER A 194 3.38 6.37 -2.91
N PHE A 195 3.91 5.24 -3.32
CA PHE A 195 4.89 5.11 -4.41
C PHE A 195 4.61 3.87 -5.27
N ASN A 196 5.23 3.83 -6.45
CA ASN A 196 5.17 2.69 -7.37
C ASN A 196 6.48 2.53 -8.13
N GLU A 197 6.77 1.32 -8.61
CA GLU A 197 7.72 1.13 -9.70
C GLU A 197 7.17 1.75 -10.99
N ASP A 198 8.05 2.21 -11.88
CA ASP A 198 7.62 2.72 -13.19
C ASP A 198 7.33 1.57 -14.18
N ARG A 199 6.63 0.56 -13.71
CA ARG A 199 6.21 -0.62 -14.47
C ARG A 199 4.79 -1.02 -14.13
N ALA A 200 4.01 -1.34 -15.17
CA ALA A 200 2.67 -1.88 -15.02
C ALA A 200 2.69 -3.28 -14.38
N CYS A 201 1.63 -3.62 -13.67
CA CYS A 201 1.39 -4.99 -13.22
C CYS A 201 1.20 -5.90 -14.43
N ASP A 202 1.63 -7.15 -14.31
CA ASP A 202 1.33 -8.19 -15.29
C ASP A 202 -0.16 -8.55 -15.24
N LEU A 203 -0.68 -9.11 -16.35
CA LEU A 203 -2.06 -9.60 -16.39
C LEU A 203 -2.21 -11.00 -15.75
N ASP A 204 -1.13 -11.79 -15.79
CA ASP A 204 -1.18 -13.22 -15.48
C ASP A 204 -0.41 -13.61 -14.21
N ALA A 205 0.35 -12.69 -13.61
CA ALA A 205 1.17 -13.00 -12.43
C ALA A 205 1.32 -11.80 -11.49
N VAL A 206 1.24 -12.06 -10.20
CA VAL A 206 1.62 -11.09 -9.16
C VAL A 206 3.12 -10.82 -9.26
N SER A 207 3.51 -9.56 -9.16
CA SER A 207 4.91 -9.18 -9.22
C SER A 207 5.70 -9.70 -8.02
N PRO A 208 7.02 -9.97 -8.18
CA PRO A 208 7.87 -10.32 -7.05
C PRO A 208 7.81 -9.27 -5.92
N PHE A 209 7.71 -8.00 -6.27
CA PHE A 209 7.56 -6.92 -5.28
C PHE A 209 6.21 -7.00 -4.56
N GLY A 210 5.08 -7.17 -5.28
CA GLY A 210 3.76 -7.33 -4.66
C GLY A 210 3.72 -8.53 -3.72
N HIS A 211 4.30 -9.67 -4.14
CA HIS A 211 4.36 -10.88 -3.32
C HIS A 211 5.26 -10.72 -2.08
N ALA A 212 6.41 -10.07 -2.22
CA ALA A 212 7.31 -9.79 -1.10
C ALA A 212 6.64 -8.90 -0.05
N LEU A 213 5.93 -7.86 -0.47
CA LEU A 213 5.15 -7.00 0.43
C LEU A 213 3.99 -7.75 1.08
N ALA A 214 3.30 -8.64 0.36
CA ALA A 214 2.23 -9.45 0.95
C ALA A 214 2.78 -10.39 2.05
N THR A 215 3.93 -11.00 1.82
CA THR A 215 4.64 -11.82 2.82
C THR A 215 5.02 -10.98 4.05
N LEU A 216 5.54 -9.78 3.83
CA LEU A 216 5.90 -8.84 4.88
C LEU A 216 4.68 -8.43 5.73
N ALA A 217 3.58 -8.06 5.06
CA ALA A 217 2.33 -7.65 5.71
C ALA A 217 1.77 -8.77 6.61
N ARG A 218 1.76 -10.01 6.11
CA ARG A 218 1.31 -11.18 6.88
C ARG A 218 2.23 -11.47 8.07
N LYS A 219 3.55 -11.42 7.88
CA LYS A 219 4.56 -11.62 8.93
C LYS A 219 4.33 -10.68 10.10
N HIS A 220 4.16 -9.38 9.84
CA HIS A 220 3.99 -8.36 10.87
C HIS A 220 2.54 -8.12 11.28
N ARG A 221 1.58 -8.76 10.60
CA ARG A 221 0.14 -8.56 10.82
C ARG A 221 -0.24 -7.07 10.73
N VAL A 222 0.22 -6.42 9.65
CA VAL A 222 -0.03 -5.00 9.35
C VAL A 222 -0.82 -4.84 8.07
N LEU A 223 -1.54 -3.73 7.95
CA LEU A 223 -2.20 -3.33 6.71
C LEU A 223 -1.30 -2.38 5.93
N LEU A 224 -0.94 -2.77 4.72
CA LEU A 224 -0.32 -1.88 3.74
C LEU A 224 -1.42 -1.18 2.95
N VAL A 225 -1.33 0.14 2.82
CA VAL A 225 -2.23 0.96 2.00
C VAL A 225 -1.41 1.46 0.82
N ASN A 226 -1.66 0.87 -0.37
CA ASN A 226 -0.85 1.09 -1.57
C ASN A 226 -1.56 2.00 -2.57
N SER A 227 -0.82 2.85 -3.26
CA SER A 227 -1.33 3.58 -4.42
C SER A 227 -1.42 2.68 -5.66
N ILE A 228 -2.47 2.88 -6.48
CA ILE A 228 -2.62 2.14 -7.74
C ILE A 228 -1.63 2.59 -8.82
N GLY A 229 -1.09 3.79 -8.67
CA GLY A 229 -0.19 4.42 -9.63
C GLY A 229 -0.86 5.50 -10.47
N ASN A 230 -0.02 6.25 -11.20
CA ASN A 230 -0.43 7.37 -12.02
C ASN A 230 0.05 7.23 -13.46
N THR A 231 -0.65 7.89 -14.40
CA THR A 231 -0.22 8.00 -15.80
C THR A 231 1.20 8.60 -15.94
N PRO A 232 1.97 8.24 -16.98
CA PRO A 232 1.59 7.38 -18.10
C PRO A 232 1.84 5.89 -17.78
N ALA A 233 0.82 5.08 -17.87
CA ALA A 233 0.92 3.62 -17.94
C ALA A 233 -0.41 3.06 -18.47
N ALA A 234 -0.42 1.81 -18.92
CA ALA A 234 -1.62 1.18 -19.45
C ALA A 234 -2.56 0.65 -18.37
N SER A 235 -2.03 0.31 -17.19
CA SER A 235 -2.76 -0.26 -16.07
C SER A 235 -2.05 0.04 -14.74
N ALA A 236 -2.58 -0.47 -13.63
CA ALA A 236 -2.00 -0.38 -12.30
C ALA A 236 -0.49 -0.66 -12.30
N LYS A 237 0.26 0.10 -11.52
CA LYS A 237 1.72 -0.06 -11.36
C LYS A 237 2.06 -0.90 -10.14
N ARG A 238 3.14 -1.69 -10.24
CA ARG A 238 3.67 -2.43 -9.10
C ARG A 238 4.03 -1.49 -7.95
N PRO A 239 3.75 -1.83 -6.71
CA PRO A 239 3.20 -3.06 -6.16
C PRO A 239 1.67 -3.01 -5.92
N ALA A 240 0.87 -2.33 -6.77
CA ALA A 240 -0.58 -2.29 -6.62
C ALA A 240 -1.24 -3.68 -6.68
N ASP A 241 -0.51 -4.67 -7.19
CA ASP A 241 -0.88 -6.08 -7.25
C ASP A 241 -0.58 -6.87 -5.95
N CYS A 242 -0.14 -6.20 -4.89
CA CYS A 242 0.02 -6.84 -3.58
C CYS A 242 -1.35 -7.32 -3.06
N GLU A 243 -1.49 -8.63 -2.89
CA GLU A 243 -2.75 -9.26 -2.50
C GLU A 243 -3.18 -8.96 -1.06
N ALA A 244 -2.21 -8.77 -0.15
CA ALA A 244 -2.45 -8.45 1.26
C ALA A 244 -2.62 -6.94 1.52
N ALA A 245 -2.46 -6.08 0.50
CA ALA A 245 -2.60 -4.64 0.64
C ALA A 245 -4.00 -4.14 0.27
N LEU A 246 -4.41 -3.02 0.88
CA LEU A 246 -5.50 -2.19 0.42
C LEU A 246 -4.96 -1.25 -0.67
N THR A 247 -5.27 -1.54 -1.93
CA THR A 247 -4.87 -0.69 -3.05
C THR A 247 -5.91 0.39 -3.29
N VAL A 248 -5.46 1.65 -3.40
CA VAL A 248 -6.32 2.83 -3.48
C VAL A 248 -6.20 3.50 -4.84
N GLY A 249 -7.34 3.67 -5.52
CA GLY A 249 -7.49 4.46 -6.74
C GLY A 249 -7.82 5.92 -6.44
N GLY A 250 -7.64 6.77 -7.44
CA GLY A 250 -7.90 8.21 -7.33
C GLY A 250 -9.27 8.63 -7.90
N ARG A 251 -10.00 9.48 -7.16
CA ARG A 251 -11.24 10.11 -7.60
C ARG A 251 -11.14 11.63 -7.62
N MET A 252 -11.92 12.24 -8.49
CA MET A 252 -12.23 13.67 -8.44
C MET A 252 -13.36 13.88 -7.43
N GLN A 253 -13.50 15.12 -6.96
CA GLN A 253 -14.70 15.57 -6.26
C GLN A 253 -15.79 15.97 -7.27
N ASP A 254 -17.04 15.85 -6.85
CA ASP A 254 -18.16 16.47 -7.50
C ASP A 254 -18.38 17.94 -7.02
N PRO A 255 -19.35 18.69 -7.55
CA PRO A 255 -19.61 20.07 -7.12
C PRO A 255 -19.97 20.22 -5.63
N ASP A 256 -20.51 19.18 -5.01
CA ASP A 256 -20.93 19.15 -3.59
C ASP A 256 -19.82 18.65 -2.66
N GLY A 257 -18.60 18.46 -3.19
CA GLY A 257 -17.46 17.95 -2.43
C GLY A 257 -17.53 16.45 -2.11
N GLN A 258 -18.46 15.72 -2.75
CA GLN A 258 -18.59 14.26 -2.61
C GLN A 258 -17.65 13.53 -3.58
N PRO A 259 -17.39 12.22 -3.35
CA PRO A 259 -16.60 11.42 -4.28
C PRO A 259 -17.25 11.28 -5.66
N GLY A 260 -16.65 11.89 -6.68
CA GLY A 260 -17.13 11.92 -8.06
C GLY A 260 -16.54 10.80 -8.96
N GLY A 261 -16.19 11.14 -10.20
CA GLY A 261 -15.60 10.23 -11.18
C GLY A 261 -14.15 9.85 -10.87
N VAL A 262 -13.60 8.92 -11.67
CA VAL A 262 -12.17 8.55 -11.61
C VAL A 262 -11.31 9.78 -11.94
N CYS A 263 -10.24 9.98 -11.18
CA CYS A 263 -9.28 11.04 -11.49
C CYS A 263 -8.48 10.69 -12.76
N PRO A 264 -8.41 11.61 -13.76
CA PRO A 264 -7.77 11.31 -15.05
C PRO A 264 -6.30 10.88 -14.98
N VAL A 265 -5.60 11.23 -13.91
CA VAL A 265 -4.19 10.81 -13.72
C VAL A 265 -4.06 9.49 -12.96
N SER A 266 -5.11 9.03 -12.28
CA SER A 266 -5.11 7.74 -11.59
C SER A 266 -5.20 6.60 -12.58
N LEU A 267 -4.38 5.58 -12.38
CA LEU A 267 -4.49 4.34 -13.14
C LEU A 267 -5.69 3.51 -12.68
N THR A 268 -6.00 2.48 -13.45
CA THR A 268 -7.12 1.57 -13.21
C THR A 268 -6.64 0.12 -13.15
N GLY A 269 -7.46 -0.74 -12.59
CA GLY A 269 -7.25 -2.19 -12.63
C GLY A 269 -7.61 -2.82 -13.99
N PRO A 270 -7.85 -4.12 -14.02
CA PRO A 270 -7.73 -5.04 -12.88
C PRO A 270 -6.26 -5.33 -12.51
N GLY A 271 -6.06 -6.02 -11.40
CA GLY A 271 -4.78 -6.65 -11.08
C GLY A 271 -4.61 -8.00 -11.81
N PRO A 272 -3.50 -8.72 -11.56
CA PRO A 272 -3.19 -10.01 -12.17
C PRO A 272 -4.33 -11.04 -11.98
N CYS A 273 -4.54 -11.89 -12.99
CA CYS A 273 -5.56 -12.95 -12.98
C CYS A 273 -6.97 -12.45 -12.61
N GLY A 274 -7.30 -11.19 -12.97
CA GLY A 274 -8.59 -10.59 -12.65
C GLY A 274 -8.74 -10.16 -11.19
N MET A 275 -7.65 -10.05 -10.44
CA MET A 275 -7.65 -9.52 -9.08
C MET A 275 -8.35 -8.16 -9.03
N LEU A 276 -9.30 -8.00 -8.11
CA LEU A 276 -10.12 -6.81 -7.96
C LEU A 276 -9.31 -5.65 -7.37
N LYS A 277 -8.56 -4.95 -8.23
CA LYS A 277 -7.78 -3.76 -7.89
C LYS A 277 -8.23 -2.57 -8.74
N PRO A 278 -8.27 -1.34 -8.16
CA PRO A 278 -8.03 -1.03 -6.74
C PRO A 278 -9.10 -1.67 -5.84
N ASP A 279 -8.82 -1.88 -4.56
CA ASP A 279 -9.83 -2.32 -3.59
C ASP A 279 -10.86 -1.21 -3.36
N THR A 280 -10.36 0.02 -3.15
CA THR A 280 -11.17 1.21 -2.88
C THR A 280 -10.60 2.41 -3.64
N SER A 281 -11.25 3.57 -3.51
CA SER A 281 -10.76 4.83 -4.05
C SER A 281 -11.01 5.97 -3.07
N HIS A 282 -10.26 7.07 -3.23
CA HIS A 282 -10.44 8.27 -2.44
C HIS A 282 -10.15 9.52 -3.27
N PHE A 283 -10.40 10.71 -2.76
CA PHE A 283 -10.02 11.94 -3.42
C PHE A 283 -8.51 11.96 -3.72
N SER A 284 -8.15 12.31 -4.94
CA SER A 284 -6.77 12.39 -5.41
C SER A 284 -6.41 13.73 -6.04
N HIS A 285 -7.37 14.66 -6.12
CA HIS A 285 -7.17 16.04 -6.45
C HIS A 285 -7.47 16.87 -5.21
N VAL A 286 -6.42 17.19 -4.46
CA VAL A 286 -6.51 17.70 -3.10
C VAL A 286 -5.50 18.82 -2.85
N ARG A 287 -5.67 19.51 -1.74
CA ARG A 287 -4.67 20.44 -1.19
C ARG A 287 -3.87 19.74 -0.10
N ALA A 288 -2.61 20.07 -0.01
CA ALA A 288 -1.70 19.57 1.01
C ALA A 288 -0.85 20.70 1.60
N LEU A 289 0.14 20.39 2.41
CA LEU A 289 1.07 21.34 3.01
C LEU A 289 1.46 22.47 2.06
N GLY A 290 1.41 23.70 2.56
CA GLY A 290 1.63 24.91 1.78
C GLY A 290 0.45 25.31 0.88
N GLY A 291 -0.70 24.65 0.95
CA GLY A 291 -1.87 24.89 0.09
C GLY A 291 -1.68 24.42 -1.35
N ALA A 292 -0.64 23.63 -1.62
CA ALA A 292 -0.37 23.10 -2.95
C ALA A 292 -1.54 22.24 -3.44
N VAL A 293 -2.10 22.57 -4.60
CA VAL A 293 -3.11 21.75 -5.28
C VAL A 293 -2.40 20.64 -6.06
N ILE A 294 -2.64 19.42 -5.67
CA ILE A 294 -1.91 18.25 -6.11
C ILE A 294 -2.86 17.17 -6.65
N ARG A 295 -2.35 16.33 -7.55
CA ARG A 295 -3.10 15.22 -8.13
C ARG A 295 -2.26 13.95 -8.14
N GLY A 296 -2.89 12.85 -7.74
CA GLY A 296 -2.25 11.53 -7.80
C GLY A 296 -2.87 10.54 -6.82
N SER A 297 -2.80 9.25 -7.17
CA SER A 297 -3.25 8.15 -6.30
C SER A 297 -2.51 8.09 -4.96
N SER A 298 -1.28 8.62 -4.88
CA SER A 298 -0.51 8.78 -3.63
C SER A 298 -1.29 9.55 -2.57
N PHE A 299 -2.01 10.60 -2.99
CA PHE A 299 -2.76 11.46 -2.07
C PHE A 299 -4.10 10.84 -1.65
N ALA A 300 -4.71 10.05 -2.55
CA ALA A 300 -5.84 9.20 -2.20
C ALA A 300 -5.45 8.15 -1.14
N THR A 301 -4.27 7.56 -1.31
CA THR A 301 -3.68 6.61 -0.35
C THR A 301 -3.42 7.27 1.00
N ALA A 302 -2.90 8.51 0.99
CA ALA A 302 -2.67 9.28 2.20
C ALA A 302 -3.96 9.59 2.97
N LEU A 303 -5.07 9.91 2.28
CA LEU A 303 -6.38 10.13 2.90
C LEU A 303 -7.05 8.84 3.38
N MET A 304 -6.79 7.71 2.74
CA MET A 304 -7.30 6.39 3.15
C MET A 304 -6.61 5.86 4.41
N SER A 305 -5.33 6.18 4.59
CA SER A 305 -4.52 5.64 5.69
C SER A 305 -5.03 5.99 7.09
N PRO A 306 -5.50 7.22 7.39
CA PRO A 306 -6.15 7.54 8.67
C PRO A 306 -7.42 6.72 8.92
N LEU A 307 -8.26 6.56 7.90
CA LEU A 307 -9.46 5.71 8.01
C LEU A 307 -9.10 4.26 8.39
N ALA A 308 -8.09 3.71 7.74
CA ALA A 308 -7.59 2.38 8.03
C ALA A 308 -7.02 2.29 9.46
N ALA A 309 -6.24 3.29 9.89
CA ALA A 309 -5.60 3.31 11.20
C ALA A 309 -6.64 3.43 12.34
N HIS A 310 -7.61 4.33 12.20
CA HIS A 310 -8.70 4.44 13.17
C HIS A 310 -9.60 3.20 13.17
N THR A 311 -9.88 2.60 12.00
CA THR A 311 -10.63 1.34 11.95
C THR A 311 -9.89 0.22 12.67
N MET A 312 -8.57 0.12 12.48
CA MET A 312 -7.71 -0.86 13.16
C MET A 312 -7.75 -0.69 14.68
N ASP A 313 -7.65 0.55 15.15
CA ASP A 313 -7.65 0.90 16.58
C ASP A 313 -9.00 0.62 17.27
N ARG A 314 -10.12 0.70 16.53
CA ARG A 314 -11.47 0.44 17.02
C ARG A 314 -11.83 -1.05 17.09
N LEU A 315 -11.06 -1.92 16.45
CA LEU A 315 -11.28 -3.35 16.51
C LEU A 315 -10.85 -3.91 17.88
N ARG A 316 -11.68 -4.75 18.48
CA ARG A 316 -11.35 -5.47 19.70
C ARG A 316 -10.10 -6.37 19.50
N GLU A 317 -10.02 -6.99 18.34
CA GLU A 317 -8.89 -7.79 17.89
C GLU A 317 -8.42 -7.21 16.55
N PRO A 318 -7.36 -6.37 16.58
CA PRO A 318 -6.85 -5.74 15.37
C PRO A 318 -6.44 -6.77 14.31
N ASP A 319 -7.06 -6.68 13.13
CA ASP A 319 -6.80 -7.61 12.02
C ASP A 319 -6.85 -6.86 10.67
N PRO A 320 -5.79 -6.94 9.86
CA PRO A 320 -5.70 -6.23 8.58
C PRO A 320 -6.81 -6.60 7.59
N ASP A 321 -7.21 -7.89 7.54
CA ASP A 321 -8.23 -8.34 6.60
C ASP A 321 -9.63 -7.85 7.01
N LEU A 322 -9.91 -7.79 8.32
CA LEU A 322 -11.14 -7.20 8.82
C LEU A 322 -11.20 -5.69 8.53
N VAL A 323 -10.09 -4.97 8.66
CA VAL A 323 -10.04 -3.54 8.29
C VAL A 323 -10.33 -3.36 6.80
N ARG A 324 -9.70 -4.16 5.92
CA ARG A 324 -10.01 -4.15 4.48
C ARG A 324 -11.48 -4.43 4.21
N ALA A 325 -12.03 -5.46 4.84
CA ALA A 325 -13.43 -5.82 4.70
C ALA A 325 -14.37 -4.67 5.13
N LEU A 326 -14.09 -4.03 6.26
CA LEU A 326 -14.90 -2.92 6.77
C LEU A 326 -14.82 -1.67 5.87
N LEU A 327 -13.64 -1.32 5.37
CA LEU A 327 -13.45 -0.20 4.44
C LEU A 327 -14.22 -0.44 3.13
N ILE A 328 -14.15 -1.64 2.57
CA ILE A 328 -14.90 -2.04 1.38
C ILE A 328 -16.41 -2.10 1.67
N HIS A 329 -16.80 -2.63 2.83
CA HIS A 329 -18.21 -2.74 3.23
C HIS A 329 -18.87 -1.37 3.39
N ASN A 330 -18.14 -0.42 3.92
CA ASN A 330 -18.61 0.95 4.18
C ASN A 330 -18.58 1.84 2.92
N ALA A 331 -17.93 1.38 1.83
CA ALA A 331 -17.76 2.19 0.64
C ALA A 331 -19.08 2.44 -0.13
N ASP A 332 -19.10 3.54 -0.89
CA ASP A 332 -20.27 4.12 -1.56
C ASP A 332 -20.83 3.32 -2.76
N ARG A 333 -20.30 2.11 -3.02
CA ARG A 333 -20.72 1.27 -4.16
C ARG A 333 -21.10 -0.13 -3.72
N ASP A 334 -22.10 -0.67 -4.37
CA ASP A 334 -22.55 -2.06 -4.16
C ASP A 334 -21.87 -3.09 -5.08
N GLY A 335 -20.91 -2.66 -5.91
CA GLY A 335 -20.18 -3.54 -6.84
C GLY A 335 -18.82 -2.96 -7.22
N PHE A 336 -17.99 -3.83 -7.78
CA PHE A 336 -16.65 -3.48 -8.22
C PHE A 336 -16.64 -2.68 -9.54
N ASP A 337 -15.72 -1.74 -9.63
CA ASP A 337 -15.41 -0.93 -10.82
C ASP A 337 -13.88 -0.84 -10.97
N ILE A 338 -13.36 -1.05 -12.17
CA ILE A 338 -11.90 -1.10 -12.39
C ILE A 338 -11.15 0.20 -12.11
N GLY A 339 -11.83 1.34 -12.05
CA GLY A 339 -11.25 2.64 -11.75
C GLY A 339 -11.49 3.10 -10.31
N ARG A 340 -12.59 2.64 -9.69
CA ARG A 340 -13.02 3.09 -8.36
C ARG A 340 -12.98 1.99 -7.31
N GLY A 341 -12.70 0.76 -7.69
CA GLY A 341 -12.83 -0.38 -6.78
C GLY A 341 -14.26 -0.54 -6.28
N PHE A 342 -14.41 -0.81 -5.00
CA PHE A 342 -15.72 -0.80 -4.32
C PHE A 342 -16.17 0.60 -3.89
N GLY A 343 -15.44 1.66 -4.27
CA GLY A 343 -15.78 3.05 -4.00
C GLY A 343 -14.97 3.68 -2.87
N THR A 344 -15.50 4.78 -2.34
CA THR A 344 -14.91 5.55 -1.24
C THR A 344 -15.69 5.26 0.04
N PRO A 345 -15.02 4.97 1.18
CA PRO A 345 -15.71 4.84 2.46
C PRO A 345 -16.52 6.08 2.80
N ASP A 346 -17.71 5.87 3.37
CA ASP A 346 -18.63 6.92 3.75
C ASP A 346 -18.04 7.79 4.88
N ALA A 347 -18.01 9.10 4.69
CA ALA A 347 -17.52 10.03 5.72
C ALA A 347 -18.58 10.34 6.79
N GLY A 348 -19.87 10.12 6.50
CA GLY A 348 -20.96 10.37 7.43
C GLY A 348 -21.21 9.24 8.43
N TYR A 349 -20.82 8.02 8.07
CA TYR A 349 -20.86 6.83 8.93
C TYR A 349 -19.58 6.05 8.76
N LEU A 350 -18.70 6.13 9.72
CA LEU A 350 -17.37 5.58 9.64
C LEU A 350 -17.38 4.02 9.67
N PRO A 351 -16.33 3.35 9.17
CA PRO A 351 -16.30 1.88 9.04
C PRO A 351 -16.57 1.11 10.34
N TRP A 352 -16.35 1.71 11.49
CA TRP A 352 -16.61 1.12 12.82
C TRP A 352 -17.99 1.52 13.39
N GLU A 353 -18.80 2.26 12.63
CA GLU A 353 -20.13 2.70 13.06
C GLU A 353 -21.21 1.93 12.32
N CYS A 354 -22.34 1.73 12.98
CA CYS A 354 -23.52 1.20 12.34
C CYS A 354 -24.49 2.35 11.99
N ARG A 355 -24.96 2.37 10.76
CA ARG A 355 -26.05 3.30 10.36
C ARG A 355 -27.30 2.99 11.18
N PRO A 356 -28.16 4.00 11.48
CA PRO A 356 -29.42 3.78 12.18
C PRO A 356 -30.24 2.65 11.55
N GLY A 357 -30.71 1.71 12.36
CA GLY A 357 -31.49 0.56 11.89
C GLY A 357 -30.67 -0.55 11.19
N THR A 358 -29.36 -0.50 11.29
CA THR A 358 -28.45 -1.54 10.75
C THR A 358 -27.63 -2.19 11.86
N VAL A 359 -27.08 -3.36 11.55
CA VAL A 359 -26.09 -4.05 12.38
C VAL A 359 -25.00 -4.59 11.46
N THR A 360 -23.75 -4.33 11.81
CA THR A 360 -22.59 -4.92 11.16
C THR A 360 -22.05 -6.04 12.03
N LEU A 361 -22.01 -7.25 11.49
CA LEU A 361 -21.39 -8.40 12.11
C LEU A 361 -20.07 -8.67 11.41
N GLN A 362 -19.03 -8.91 12.17
CA GLN A 362 -17.70 -9.18 11.64
C GLN A 362 -17.10 -10.41 12.32
N TRP A 363 -16.42 -11.24 11.55
CA TRP A 363 -15.70 -12.41 12.06
C TRP A 363 -14.57 -12.79 11.11
N LYS A 364 -13.63 -13.55 11.63
CA LYS A 364 -12.56 -14.19 10.88
C LYS A 364 -12.67 -15.69 11.01
N ALA A 365 -12.41 -16.41 9.94
CA ALA A 365 -12.42 -17.87 9.92
C ALA A 365 -11.32 -18.41 9.00
N SER A 366 -10.86 -19.62 9.29
CA SER A 366 -9.98 -20.35 8.37
C SER A 366 -10.80 -21.36 7.59
N LEU A 367 -10.71 -21.29 6.28
CA LEU A 367 -11.37 -22.22 5.37
C LEU A 367 -10.38 -23.32 4.94
N ARG A 368 -10.86 -24.55 4.81
CA ARG A 368 -10.10 -25.67 4.26
C ARG A 368 -10.71 -26.09 2.93
N ASP A 369 -9.87 -26.54 2.02
CA ASP A 369 -10.31 -27.06 0.74
C ASP A 369 -11.36 -28.18 0.93
N ARG A 370 -12.37 -28.19 0.05
CA ARG A 370 -13.45 -29.19 0.00
C ARG A 370 -14.29 -29.30 1.28
N ALA A 371 -14.28 -28.28 2.15
CA ALA A 371 -15.12 -28.22 3.34
C ALA A 371 -16.22 -27.16 3.18
N SER A 372 -17.41 -27.46 3.75
CA SER A 372 -18.50 -26.49 3.87
C SER A 372 -18.53 -25.95 5.29
N TYR A 373 -18.72 -24.64 5.41
CA TYR A 373 -18.73 -23.94 6.69
C TYR A 373 -20.07 -23.25 6.90
N TYR A 374 -20.57 -23.32 8.11
CA TYR A 374 -21.82 -22.72 8.55
C TYR A 374 -21.56 -21.85 9.76
N TRP A 375 -22.09 -20.64 9.78
CA TRP A 375 -22.04 -19.74 10.92
C TRP A 375 -23.47 -19.37 11.34
N GLU A 376 -23.76 -19.52 12.61
CA GLU A 376 -24.97 -18.99 13.22
C GLU A 376 -24.66 -17.55 13.67
N LEU A 377 -25.39 -16.60 13.09
CA LEU A 377 -25.22 -15.18 13.39
C LEU A 377 -26.30 -14.74 14.35
N PRO A 378 -25.94 -14.10 15.49
CA PRO A 378 -26.93 -13.56 16.43
C PRO A 378 -27.65 -12.37 15.79
N ILE A 379 -28.89 -12.57 15.34
CA ILE A 379 -29.71 -11.48 14.80
C ILE A 379 -30.34 -10.71 15.96
N PRO A 380 -30.02 -9.42 16.16
CA PRO A 380 -30.64 -8.63 17.20
C PRO A 380 -32.17 -8.55 17.05
N PRO A 381 -32.94 -8.69 18.13
CA PRO A 381 -34.41 -8.63 18.08
C PRO A 381 -34.95 -7.36 17.41
N ALA A 382 -34.24 -6.24 17.50
CA ALA A 382 -34.62 -4.97 16.87
C ALA A 382 -34.69 -5.06 15.32
N LEU A 383 -34.01 -6.02 14.69
CA LEU A 383 -34.07 -6.26 13.24
C LEU A 383 -35.20 -7.23 12.86
N LEU A 384 -35.92 -7.79 13.83
CA LEU A 384 -37.00 -8.71 13.59
C LEU A 384 -38.34 -7.97 13.61
N LYS A 385 -39.15 -8.15 12.59
CA LYS A 385 -40.56 -7.72 12.56
C LYS A 385 -41.46 -8.94 12.50
N ALA A 386 -42.27 -9.14 13.55
CA ALA A 386 -43.12 -10.33 13.72
C ALA A 386 -42.31 -11.65 13.61
N GLY A 387 -41.14 -11.73 14.24
CA GLY A 387 -40.26 -12.89 14.21
C GLY A 387 -39.55 -13.17 12.88
N ARG A 388 -39.62 -12.26 11.92
CA ARG A 388 -38.98 -12.40 10.60
C ARG A 388 -37.99 -11.27 10.36
N LEU A 389 -36.78 -11.63 9.91
CA LEU A 389 -35.81 -10.66 9.41
C LEU A 389 -36.34 -10.00 8.15
N ARG A 390 -36.42 -8.68 8.14
CA ARG A 390 -36.79 -7.88 6.97
C ARG A 390 -35.72 -6.82 6.74
N GLY A 391 -35.28 -6.71 5.50
CA GLY A 391 -34.27 -5.71 5.10
C GLY A 391 -33.38 -6.25 3.98
N ARG A 392 -32.30 -5.50 3.73
CA ARG A 392 -31.24 -5.91 2.81
C ARG A 392 -30.03 -6.36 3.63
N GLY A 393 -29.39 -7.43 3.19
CA GLY A 393 -28.09 -7.85 3.70
C GLY A 393 -26.99 -7.56 2.67
N LYS A 394 -25.84 -7.07 3.12
CA LYS A 394 -24.61 -6.97 2.34
C LYS A 394 -23.57 -7.86 3.00
N LEU A 395 -22.95 -8.72 2.24
CA LEU A 395 -21.82 -9.55 2.68
C LEU A 395 -20.55 -9.06 1.97
N THR A 396 -19.52 -8.80 2.73
CA THR A 396 -18.18 -8.51 2.22
C THR A 396 -17.22 -9.54 2.78
N ALA A 397 -16.50 -10.24 1.91
CA ALA A 397 -15.53 -11.26 2.29
C ALA A 397 -14.17 -10.94 1.68
N ILE A 398 -13.12 -11.02 2.48
CA ILE A 398 -11.73 -10.97 2.04
C ILE A 398 -11.17 -12.38 2.19
N LEU A 399 -10.66 -12.92 1.10
CA LEU A 399 -9.88 -14.16 1.07
C LEU A 399 -8.41 -13.80 0.98
N ASN A 400 -7.59 -14.34 1.90
CA ASN A 400 -6.16 -14.06 1.96
C ASN A 400 -5.36 -15.31 2.31
#